data_736595753181d954001763ac0d8af089
#
_entry.id   736595753181d954001763ac0d8af089
#
_cell.length_a   1.000
_cell.length_b   1.000
_cell.length_c   1.000
_cell.angle_alpha   90.00
_cell.angle_beta   90.00
_cell.angle_gamma   90.00
#
_symmetry.space_group_name_H-M   'P 1'
#
loop_
_entity.id
_entity.type
_entity.pdbx_description
1 polymer ?
#
loop_
_entity_poly.entity_id
_entity_poly.type
_entity_poly.pdbx_seq_one_letter_code
_entity_poly.pdbx_strand_id
1 'polypeptide(L)'
;MPRPRVLLVHGSVVNGDATWAAQRPLATRFELVIPNRRGFPPGPDVESVDYEDEAAWLDPLMAPGTHVVGHSYGGVIALFAAARRPELVRSLTVVEPPALAVARGNPAADAFAAGAEELWEHGPREPEAFLRGFLTAVNAPIPSGAFSPALLQGARTLMVERYPWRAEIPLLELAATPFPKLVVSGGHSAAFDAVCDVLEERLGAERAVLPGAGHAVQRLGEPFNELLAAFVERAEAR
;
A
#
# COMPACT_ATOMS: atom_id res chain seq x y z
N MET A 1 14.46 25.27 7.69
CA MET A 1 14.00 24.74 6.41
C MET A 1 12.60 24.18 6.59
N PRO A 2 11.73 24.14 5.57
CA PRO A 2 10.49 23.42 5.67
C PRO A 2 10.75 21.94 5.93
N ARG A 3 9.83 21.28 6.64
CA ARG A 3 9.92 19.83 6.88
C ARG A 3 9.67 19.07 5.58
N PRO A 4 10.40 17.97 5.29
CA PRO A 4 10.12 17.12 4.14
C PRO A 4 8.67 16.63 4.15
N ARG A 5 8.02 16.66 2.98
CA ARG A 5 6.63 16.21 2.82
C ARG A 5 6.58 14.69 2.59
N VAL A 6 5.79 13.99 3.39
CA VAL A 6 5.58 12.55 3.31
C VAL A 6 4.10 12.28 3.05
N LEU A 7 3.78 11.78 1.86
CA LEU A 7 2.43 11.37 1.46
C LEU A 7 2.23 9.89 1.78
N LEU A 8 1.28 9.59 2.67
CA LEU A 8 1.01 8.26 3.19
C LEU A 8 -0.31 7.72 2.59
N VAL A 9 -0.21 6.82 1.62
CA VAL A 9 -1.36 6.25 0.87
C VAL A 9 -1.77 4.93 1.51
N HIS A 10 -2.99 4.88 2.05
CA HIS A 10 -3.50 3.70 2.74
C HIS A 10 -3.98 2.60 1.77
N GLY A 11 -4.02 1.37 2.27
CA GLY A 11 -4.55 0.21 1.55
C GLY A 11 -6.08 0.12 1.60
N SER A 12 -6.57 -1.10 1.43
CA SER A 12 -8.00 -1.43 1.52
C SER A 12 -8.48 -1.52 2.97
N VAL A 13 -9.81 -1.64 3.17
CA VAL A 13 -10.52 -1.95 4.43
C VAL A 13 -10.65 -0.77 5.38
N VAL A 14 -9.58 -0.04 5.70
CA VAL A 14 -9.62 1.08 6.64
C VAL A 14 -9.04 2.35 6.02
N ASN A 15 -9.49 3.51 6.51
CA ASN A 15 -9.07 4.82 6.00
C ASN A 15 -7.62 5.17 6.38
N GLY A 16 -7.14 6.29 5.88
CA GLY A 16 -5.77 6.77 6.11
C GLY A 16 -5.47 7.00 7.58
N ASP A 17 -6.38 7.62 8.31
CA ASP A 17 -6.20 7.90 9.74
C ASP A 17 -5.99 6.64 10.58
N ALA A 18 -6.75 5.58 10.29
CA ALA A 18 -6.62 4.30 10.99
C ALA A 18 -5.39 3.50 10.55
N THR A 19 -5.06 3.56 9.25
CA THR A 19 -3.88 2.86 8.69
C THR A 19 -2.58 3.42 9.24
N TRP A 20 -2.46 4.75 9.28
CA TRP A 20 -1.23 5.47 9.60
C TRP A 20 -1.20 6.08 11.00
N ALA A 21 -2.08 5.60 11.90
CA ALA A 21 -2.15 6.10 13.28
C ALA A 21 -0.80 6.03 14.02
N ALA A 22 -0.05 4.93 13.82
CA ALA A 22 1.24 4.70 14.46
C ALA A 22 2.38 5.59 13.89
N GLN A 23 2.18 6.22 12.73
CA GLN A 23 3.13 7.14 12.09
C GLN A 23 2.93 8.60 12.50
N ARG A 24 1.86 8.94 13.24
CA ARG A 24 1.63 10.32 13.71
C ARG A 24 2.79 10.95 14.50
N PRO A 25 3.59 10.22 15.32
CA PRO A 25 4.80 10.77 15.94
C PRO A 25 5.82 11.34 14.96
N LEU A 26 5.86 10.86 13.72
CA LEU A 26 6.75 11.38 12.67
C LEU A 26 6.41 12.83 12.25
N ALA A 27 5.23 13.36 12.62
CA ALA A 27 4.84 14.75 12.35
C ALA A 27 5.76 15.79 13.04
N THR A 28 6.56 15.37 14.00
CA THR A 28 7.61 16.23 14.60
C THR A 28 8.77 16.48 13.64
N ARG A 29 9.02 15.55 12.70
CA ARG A 29 10.15 15.57 11.73
C ARG A 29 9.69 15.93 10.32
N PHE A 30 8.50 15.49 9.92
CA PHE A 30 7.98 15.56 8.54
C PHE A 30 6.63 16.27 8.48
N GLU A 31 6.29 16.82 7.31
CA GLU A 31 4.93 17.21 6.97
C GLU A 31 4.18 15.97 6.48
N LEU A 32 3.32 15.37 7.32
CA LEU A 32 2.55 14.19 6.95
C LEU A 32 1.27 14.60 6.21
N VAL A 33 1.11 14.07 5.00
CA VAL A 33 -0.13 14.16 4.21
C VAL A 33 -0.77 12.78 4.20
N ILE A 34 -1.91 12.63 4.86
CA ILE A 34 -2.60 11.36 5.03
C ILE A 34 -4.01 11.48 4.45
N PRO A 35 -4.18 11.33 3.13
CA PRO A 35 -5.49 11.41 2.53
C PRO A 35 -6.34 10.17 2.85
N ASN A 36 -7.66 10.37 2.96
CA ASN A 36 -8.60 9.26 2.89
C ASN A 36 -8.98 9.07 1.42
N ARG A 37 -8.73 7.89 0.89
CA ARG A 37 -9.08 7.50 -0.48
C ARG A 37 -10.59 7.54 -0.68
N ARG A 38 -11.02 7.65 -1.94
CA ARG A 38 -12.44 7.61 -2.29
C ARG A 38 -13.07 6.28 -1.84
N GLY A 39 -14.31 6.33 -1.39
CA GLY A 39 -15.03 5.17 -0.86
C GLY A 39 -14.78 4.88 0.62
N PHE A 40 -13.86 5.59 1.27
CA PHE A 40 -13.58 5.40 2.71
C PHE A 40 -14.16 6.56 3.56
N PRO A 41 -14.57 6.29 4.83
CA PRO A 41 -15.07 7.33 5.72
C PRO A 41 -14.03 8.46 5.89
N PRO A 42 -14.48 9.74 5.96
CA PRO A 42 -15.85 10.22 6.01
C PRO A 42 -16.54 10.38 4.62
N GLY A 43 -15.90 9.98 3.54
CA GLY A 43 -16.48 10.03 2.19
C GLY A 43 -17.64 9.05 1.99
N PRO A 44 -18.41 9.20 0.90
CA PRO A 44 -19.48 8.28 0.55
C PRO A 44 -18.96 6.94 -0.01
N ASP A 45 -19.85 5.96 -0.11
CA ASP A 45 -19.61 4.74 -0.90
C ASP A 45 -19.35 5.08 -2.37
N VAL A 46 -18.63 4.23 -3.08
CA VAL A 46 -18.32 4.35 -4.51
C VAL A 46 -18.72 3.08 -5.26
N GLU A 47 -18.96 3.20 -6.56
CA GLU A 47 -19.34 2.08 -7.42
C GLU A 47 -18.13 1.29 -7.95
N SER A 48 -16.97 1.95 -8.05
CA SER A 48 -15.71 1.35 -8.49
C SER A 48 -14.51 2.11 -7.95
N VAL A 49 -13.40 1.39 -7.81
CA VAL A 49 -12.08 1.95 -7.49
C VAL A 49 -11.07 1.41 -8.47
N ASP A 50 -10.33 2.30 -9.14
CA ASP A 50 -9.23 1.97 -10.04
C ASP A 50 -7.94 2.58 -9.49
N TYR A 51 -6.88 1.77 -9.39
CA TYR A 51 -5.60 2.22 -8.83
C TYR A 51 -4.87 3.26 -9.72
N GLU A 52 -5.11 3.28 -11.02
CA GLU A 52 -4.56 4.30 -11.93
C GLU A 52 -5.30 5.63 -11.78
N ASP A 53 -6.64 5.59 -11.64
CA ASP A 53 -7.45 6.78 -11.32
C ASP A 53 -7.10 7.34 -9.94
N GLU A 54 -6.89 6.47 -8.95
CA GLU A 54 -6.46 6.86 -7.61
C GLU A 54 -5.04 7.46 -7.65
N ALA A 55 -4.13 6.94 -8.48
CA ALA A 55 -2.81 7.51 -8.69
C ALA A 55 -2.90 8.94 -9.29
N ALA A 56 -3.78 9.16 -10.26
CA ALA A 56 -4.03 10.49 -10.82
C ALA A 56 -4.68 11.44 -9.79
N TRP A 57 -5.55 10.92 -8.93
CA TRP A 57 -6.16 11.69 -7.84
C TRP A 57 -5.15 12.18 -6.81
N LEU A 58 -3.99 11.52 -6.66
CA LEU A 58 -2.91 11.98 -5.78
C LEU A 58 -2.14 13.19 -6.34
N ASP A 59 -2.21 13.49 -7.64
CA ASP A 59 -1.43 14.58 -8.28
C ASP A 59 -1.50 15.91 -7.51
N PRO A 60 -2.68 16.45 -7.11
CA PRO A 60 -2.76 17.71 -6.37
C PRO A 60 -2.24 17.63 -4.93
N LEU A 61 -2.02 16.44 -4.39
CA LEU A 61 -1.47 16.22 -3.06
C LEU A 61 0.06 16.12 -3.07
N MET A 62 0.65 15.93 -4.25
CA MET A 62 2.09 15.87 -4.46
C MET A 62 2.64 17.25 -4.81
N ALA A 63 3.76 17.60 -4.21
CA ALA A 63 4.57 18.77 -4.53
C ALA A 63 5.99 18.30 -4.90
N PRO A 64 6.81 19.09 -5.61
CA PRO A 64 8.20 18.75 -5.84
C PRO A 64 8.92 18.40 -4.52
N GLY A 65 9.58 17.25 -4.50
CA GLY A 65 10.25 16.75 -3.30
C GLY A 65 9.37 15.90 -2.36
N THR A 66 8.20 15.41 -2.81
CA THR A 66 7.34 14.54 -1.99
C THR A 66 7.93 13.14 -1.85
N HIS A 67 8.02 12.64 -0.61
CA HIS A 67 8.25 11.22 -0.33
C HIS A 67 6.92 10.49 -0.38
N VAL A 68 6.76 9.55 -1.30
CA VAL A 68 5.51 8.78 -1.47
C VAL A 68 5.65 7.44 -0.75
N VAL A 69 4.70 7.14 0.12
CA VAL A 69 4.66 5.90 0.89
C VAL A 69 3.30 5.24 0.70
N GLY A 70 3.27 3.98 0.25
CA GLY A 70 2.02 3.25 0.04
C GLY A 70 2.01 1.90 0.73
N HIS A 71 0.90 1.54 1.38
CA HIS A 71 0.68 0.24 1.99
C HIS A 71 -0.37 -0.57 1.22
N SER A 72 -0.11 -1.85 0.97
CA SER A 72 -1.06 -2.76 0.33
C SER A 72 -1.57 -2.20 -1.00
N TYR A 73 -2.87 -2.11 -1.25
CA TYR A 73 -3.47 -1.46 -2.42
C TYR A 73 -2.91 -0.04 -2.64
N GLY A 74 -2.71 0.73 -1.56
CA GLY A 74 -2.04 2.02 -1.61
C GLY A 74 -0.59 1.94 -2.09
N GLY A 75 0.08 0.81 -1.92
CA GLY A 75 1.40 0.53 -2.51
C GLY A 75 1.34 0.40 -4.02
N VAL A 76 0.30 -0.23 -4.56
CA VAL A 76 0.06 -0.27 -6.02
C VAL A 76 -0.21 1.14 -6.55
N ILE A 77 -1.09 1.90 -5.89
CA ILE A 77 -1.36 3.31 -6.24
C ILE A 77 -0.06 4.14 -6.23
N ALA A 78 0.77 3.97 -5.20
CA ALA A 78 2.04 4.71 -5.07
C ALA A 78 3.03 4.40 -6.20
N LEU A 79 3.10 3.14 -6.66
CA LEU A 79 3.92 2.75 -7.83
C LEU A 79 3.45 3.47 -9.09
N PHE A 80 2.14 3.48 -9.38
CA PHE A 80 1.60 4.20 -10.52
C PHE A 80 1.77 5.72 -10.40
N ALA A 81 1.52 6.30 -9.22
CA ALA A 81 1.69 7.74 -8.99
C ALA A 81 3.15 8.19 -9.18
N ALA A 82 4.11 7.40 -8.67
CA ALA A 82 5.53 7.69 -8.82
C ALA A 82 6.02 7.57 -10.28
N ALA A 83 5.50 6.62 -11.04
CA ALA A 83 5.80 6.49 -12.46
C ALA A 83 5.16 7.63 -13.28
N ARG A 84 3.95 8.06 -12.91
CA ARG A 84 3.18 9.11 -13.58
C ARG A 84 3.79 10.50 -13.37
N ARG A 85 4.30 10.81 -12.18
CA ARG A 85 4.82 12.13 -11.79
C ARG A 85 6.20 12.03 -11.14
N PRO A 86 7.18 11.41 -11.83
CA PRO A 86 8.51 11.18 -11.27
C PRO A 86 9.23 12.46 -10.85
N GLU A 87 8.92 13.59 -11.50
CA GLU A 87 9.50 14.90 -11.20
C GLU A 87 9.05 15.48 -9.85
N LEU A 88 7.96 14.97 -9.28
CA LEU A 88 7.46 15.39 -7.96
C LEU A 88 8.00 14.51 -6.82
N VAL A 89 8.55 13.32 -7.14
CA VAL A 89 8.91 12.30 -6.17
C VAL A 89 10.37 12.47 -5.72
N ARG A 90 10.58 12.54 -4.41
CA ARG A 90 11.89 12.53 -3.76
C ARG A 90 12.33 11.12 -3.38
N SER A 91 11.40 10.29 -2.94
CA SER A 91 11.61 8.86 -2.71
C SER A 91 10.28 8.10 -2.78
N LEU A 92 10.35 6.80 -3.01
CA LEU A 92 9.20 5.89 -3.01
C LEU A 92 9.42 4.79 -1.99
N THR A 93 8.42 4.57 -1.10
CA THR A 93 8.38 3.42 -0.21
C THR A 93 7.09 2.63 -0.45
N VAL A 94 7.20 1.34 -0.71
CA VAL A 94 6.04 0.45 -0.81
C VAL A 94 6.10 -0.65 0.24
N VAL A 95 4.97 -0.86 0.91
CA VAL A 95 4.83 -1.81 2.02
C VAL A 95 3.80 -2.86 1.63
N GLU A 96 4.25 -4.10 1.44
CA GLU A 96 3.38 -5.24 1.10
C GLU A 96 2.41 -4.96 -0.08
N PRO A 97 2.86 -4.46 -1.24
CA PRO A 97 1.97 -4.22 -2.37
C PRO A 97 1.49 -5.54 -2.98
N PRO A 98 0.16 -5.75 -3.19
CA PRO A 98 -0.39 -6.96 -3.79
C PRO A 98 -0.25 -6.98 -5.32
N ALA A 99 0.88 -6.53 -5.85
CA ALA A 99 1.21 -6.46 -7.27
C ALA A 99 1.69 -7.83 -7.81
N LEU A 100 0.92 -8.90 -7.60
CA LEU A 100 1.36 -10.27 -7.84
C LEU A 100 1.74 -10.57 -9.29
N ALA A 101 1.22 -9.78 -10.26
CA ALA A 101 1.59 -9.92 -11.67
C ALA A 101 3.10 -9.75 -11.92
N VAL A 102 3.83 -8.98 -11.07
CA VAL A 102 5.28 -8.82 -11.24
C VAL A 102 6.05 -10.09 -10.89
N ALA A 103 5.48 -10.94 -10.02
CA ALA A 103 6.06 -12.21 -9.58
C ALA A 103 5.38 -13.43 -10.25
N ARG A 104 4.73 -13.25 -11.40
CA ARG A 104 4.09 -14.33 -12.15
C ARG A 104 5.08 -15.47 -12.44
N GLY A 105 4.66 -16.70 -12.21
CA GLY A 105 5.50 -17.91 -12.28
C GLY A 105 6.14 -18.30 -10.94
N ASN A 106 6.04 -17.46 -9.91
CA ASN A 106 6.36 -17.85 -8.54
C ASN A 106 5.16 -18.63 -7.95
N PRO A 107 5.32 -19.88 -7.50
CA PRO A 107 4.21 -20.71 -7.05
C PRO A 107 3.38 -20.07 -5.90
N ALA A 108 4.02 -19.37 -4.98
CA ALA A 108 3.31 -18.72 -3.86
C ALA A 108 2.50 -17.50 -4.33
N ALA A 109 3.08 -16.69 -5.21
CA ALA A 109 2.39 -15.53 -5.80
C ALA A 109 1.19 -15.97 -6.67
N ASP A 110 1.39 -16.99 -7.53
CA ASP A 110 0.34 -17.52 -8.39
C ASP A 110 -0.81 -18.16 -7.58
N ALA A 111 -0.48 -18.91 -6.52
CA ALA A 111 -1.49 -19.50 -5.63
C ALA A 111 -2.29 -18.43 -4.87
N PHE A 112 -1.61 -17.36 -4.39
CA PHE A 112 -2.30 -16.27 -3.72
C PHE A 112 -3.21 -15.50 -4.69
N ALA A 113 -2.75 -15.22 -5.91
CA ALA A 113 -3.55 -14.56 -6.94
C ALA A 113 -4.80 -15.38 -7.30
N ALA A 114 -4.67 -16.70 -7.46
CA ALA A 114 -5.80 -17.60 -7.73
C ALA A 114 -6.80 -17.62 -6.56
N GLY A 115 -6.32 -17.66 -5.32
CA GLY A 115 -7.19 -17.60 -4.13
C GLY A 115 -7.92 -16.25 -3.99
N ALA A 116 -7.26 -15.14 -4.32
CA ALA A 116 -7.87 -13.83 -4.36
C ALA A 116 -8.96 -13.76 -5.45
N GLU A 117 -8.68 -14.26 -6.65
CA GLU A 117 -9.64 -14.34 -7.76
C GLU A 117 -10.87 -15.15 -7.37
N GLU A 118 -10.70 -16.32 -6.77
CA GLU A 118 -11.80 -17.16 -6.28
C GLU A 118 -12.69 -16.40 -5.27
N LEU A 119 -12.08 -15.66 -4.34
CA LEU A 119 -12.83 -14.87 -3.36
C LEU A 119 -13.65 -13.77 -4.04
N TRP A 120 -13.09 -13.05 -5.03
CA TRP A 120 -13.78 -11.94 -5.70
C TRP A 120 -14.85 -12.42 -6.66
N GLU A 121 -14.64 -13.53 -7.36
CA GLU A 121 -15.57 -14.02 -8.36
C GLU A 121 -16.68 -14.90 -7.75
N HIS A 122 -16.34 -15.74 -6.77
CA HIS A 122 -17.25 -16.76 -6.23
C HIS A 122 -17.53 -16.61 -4.72
N GLY A 123 -16.82 -15.72 -4.03
CA GLY A 123 -16.98 -15.50 -2.59
C GLY A 123 -18.32 -14.84 -2.21
N PRO A 124 -18.54 -14.66 -0.89
CA PRO A 124 -19.75 -14.04 -0.37
C PRO A 124 -19.98 -12.64 -0.96
N ARG A 125 -21.24 -12.30 -1.24
CA ARG A 125 -21.63 -10.95 -1.70
C ARG A 125 -22.02 -10.03 -0.54
N GLU A 126 -22.17 -10.55 0.65
CA GLU A 126 -22.46 -9.79 1.85
C GLU A 126 -21.11 -9.20 2.38
N PRO A 127 -21.01 -7.88 2.64
CA PRO A 127 -19.74 -7.22 2.93
C PRO A 127 -18.99 -7.75 4.14
N GLU A 128 -19.69 -8.11 5.23
CA GLU A 128 -19.03 -8.65 6.42
C GLU A 128 -18.43 -10.04 6.14
N ALA A 129 -19.19 -10.92 5.48
CA ALA A 129 -18.71 -12.26 5.17
C ALA A 129 -17.55 -12.22 4.15
N PHE A 130 -17.63 -11.34 3.15
CA PHE A 130 -16.53 -11.10 2.20
C PHE A 130 -15.25 -10.63 2.92
N LEU A 131 -15.39 -9.63 3.80
CA LEU A 131 -14.24 -9.09 4.54
C LEU A 131 -13.61 -10.12 5.47
N ARG A 132 -14.40 -11.00 6.10
CA ARG A 132 -13.86 -12.12 6.91
C ARG A 132 -12.99 -13.05 6.05
N GLY A 133 -13.45 -13.39 4.84
CA GLY A 133 -12.68 -14.16 3.86
C GLY A 133 -11.38 -13.47 3.46
N PHE A 134 -11.44 -12.18 3.15
CA PHE A 134 -10.28 -11.38 2.81
C PHE A 134 -9.24 -11.31 3.95
N LEU A 135 -9.68 -11.01 5.19
CA LEU A 135 -8.79 -10.95 6.35
C LEU A 135 -8.09 -12.29 6.61
N THR A 136 -8.81 -13.41 6.37
CA THR A 136 -8.20 -14.75 6.42
C THR A 136 -7.12 -14.91 5.36
N ALA A 137 -7.40 -14.51 4.12
CA ALA A 137 -6.47 -14.66 2.99
C ALA A 137 -5.16 -13.88 3.21
N VAL A 138 -5.23 -12.67 3.81
CA VAL A 138 -4.04 -11.85 4.11
C VAL A 138 -3.45 -12.13 5.50
N ASN A 139 -3.92 -13.18 6.18
CA ASN A 139 -3.50 -13.55 7.54
C ASN A 139 -3.58 -12.37 8.54
N ALA A 140 -4.65 -11.59 8.44
CA ALA A 140 -4.92 -10.47 9.33
C ALA A 140 -5.88 -10.87 10.47
N PRO A 141 -5.78 -10.24 11.67
CA PRO A 141 -6.71 -10.49 12.75
C PRO A 141 -8.16 -10.19 12.35
N ILE A 142 -9.06 -11.14 12.63
CA ILE A 142 -10.49 -10.98 12.39
C ILE A 142 -11.12 -10.44 13.68
N PRO A 143 -11.76 -9.24 13.67
CA PRO A 143 -12.44 -8.72 14.84
C PRO A 143 -13.55 -9.68 15.33
N SER A 144 -13.69 -9.83 16.65
CA SER A 144 -14.81 -10.56 17.26
C SER A 144 -16.09 -9.72 17.19
N GLY A 145 -17.23 -10.36 16.95
CA GLY A 145 -18.54 -9.69 16.86
C GLY A 145 -18.82 -9.04 15.51
N ALA A 146 -19.86 -8.21 15.46
CA ALA A 146 -20.27 -7.47 14.28
C ALA A 146 -19.28 -6.36 13.93
N PHE A 147 -19.10 -6.12 12.64
CA PHE A 147 -18.22 -5.06 12.16
C PHE A 147 -18.87 -3.68 12.30
N SER A 148 -18.06 -2.66 12.59
CA SER A 148 -18.53 -1.28 12.65
C SER A 148 -19.01 -0.78 11.28
N PRO A 149 -19.89 0.25 11.22
CA PRO A 149 -20.32 0.84 9.96
C PRO A 149 -19.15 1.29 9.07
N ALA A 150 -18.09 1.83 9.67
CA ALA A 150 -16.89 2.26 8.94
C ALA A 150 -16.14 1.07 8.33
N LEU A 151 -16.05 -0.04 9.05
CA LEU A 151 -15.41 -1.26 8.55
C LEU A 151 -16.25 -1.92 7.43
N LEU A 152 -17.57 -1.90 7.57
CA LEU A 152 -18.49 -2.38 6.51
C LEU A 152 -18.42 -1.50 5.25
N GLN A 153 -18.26 -0.19 5.40
CA GLN A 153 -18.01 0.68 4.26
C GLN A 153 -16.69 0.33 3.57
N GLY A 154 -15.60 0.14 4.32
CA GLY A 154 -14.33 -0.30 3.76
C GLY A 154 -14.42 -1.67 3.08
N ALA A 155 -15.28 -2.58 3.59
CA ALA A 155 -15.55 -3.86 2.93
C ALA A 155 -16.25 -3.67 1.57
N ARG A 156 -17.26 -2.78 1.50
CA ARG A 156 -17.93 -2.47 0.22
C ARG A 156 -16.97 -1.87 -0.78
N THR A 157 -16.09 -0.95 -0.33
CA THR A 157 -15.04 -0.37 -1.19
C THR A 157 -14.08 -1.43 -1.70
N LEU A 158 -13.60 -2.33 -0.81
CA LEU A 158 -12.73 -3.45 -1.18
C LEU A 158 -13.35 -4.33 -2.29
N MET A 159 -14.65 -4.63 -2.20
CA MET A 159 -15.36 -5.48 -3.18
C MET A 159 -15.42 -4.88 -4.59
N VAL A 160 -15.25 -3.56 -4.72
CA VAL A 160 -15.31 -2.84 -6.00
C VAL A 160 -13.94 -2.30 -6.44
N GLU A 161 -12.87 -2.62 -5.72
CA GLU A 161 -11.51 -2.32 -6.13
C GLU A 161 -11.11 -3.17 -7.35
N ARG A 162 -10.52 -2.52 -8.37
CA ARG A 162 -9.89 -3.20 -9.49
C ARG A 162 -8.80 -4.13 -8.96
N TYR A 163 -8.71 -5.33 -9.48
CA TYR A 163 -7.86 -6.41 -8.99
C TYR A 163 -6.38 -6.05 -8.98
N PRO A 164 -5.76 -5.81 -7.81
CA PRO A 164 -4.36 -5.37 -7.74
C PRO A 164 -3.36 -6.46 -8.13
N TRP A 165 -3.74 -7.75 -8.01
CA TRP A 165 -2.91 -8.87 -8.46
C TRP A 165 -2.79 -9.00 -9.97
N ARG A 166 -3.60 -8.26 -10.73
CA ARG A 166 -3.51 -8.14 -12.20
C ARG A 166 -2.84 -6.84 -12.65
N ALA A 167 -2.38 -6.00 -11.71
CA ALA A 167 -1.79 -4.71 -12.03
C ALA A 167 -0.46 -4.86 -12.79
N GLU A 168 -0.39 -4.30 -13.99
CA GLU A 168 0.83 -4.23 -14.79
C GLU A 168 1.66 -3.02 -14.35
N ILE A 169 2.52 -3.23 -13.35
CA ILE A 169 3.35 -2.17 -12.78
C ILE A 169 4.35 -1.65 -13.81
N PRO A 170 4.50 -0.33 -14.01
CA PRO A 170 5.42 0.28 -14.97
C PRO A 170 6.87 0.18 -14.48
N LEU A 171 7.41 -1.05 -14.42
CA LEU A 171 8.72 -1.34 -13.83
C LEU A 171 9.87 -0.66 -14.58
N LEU A 172 9.80 -0.56 -15.91
CA LEU A 172 10.87 0.05 -16.71
C LEU A 172 10.96 1.56 -16.44
N GLU A 173 9.82 2.23 -16.40
CA GLU A 173 9.70 3.65 -16.10
C GLU A 173 10.21 3.94 -14.68
N LEU A 174 9.79 3.14 -13.71
CA LEU A 174 10.23 3.28 -12.32
C LEU A 174 11.73 3.01 -12.15
N ALA A 175 12.27 2.00 -12.84
CA ALA A 175 13.70 1.69 -12.80
C ALA A 175 14.56 2.85 -13.34
N ALA A 176 14.06 3.58 -14.34
CA ALA A 176 14.74 4.71 -14.94
C ALA A 176 14.73 5.98 -14.07
N THR A 177 13.93 6.03 -12.99
CA THR A 177 13.85 7.22 -12.14
C THR A 177 15.05 7.32 -11.18
N PRO A 178 15.54 8.56 -10.91
CA PRO A 178 16.72 8.76 -10.08
C PRO A 178 16.46 8.68 -8.58
N PHE A 179 15.20 8.76 -8.15
CA PHE A 179 14.87 8.76 -6.73
C PHE A 179 15.06 7.38 -6.07
N PRO A 180 15.52 7.35 -4.80
CA PRO A 180 15.66 6.10 -4.06
C PRO A 180 14.31 5.43 -3.78
N LYS A 181 14.33 4.11 -3.73
CA LYS A 181 13.16 3.28 -3.52
C LYS A 181 13.39 2.31 -2.36
N LEU A 182 12.37 2.09 -1.54
CA LEU A 182 12.37 1.14 -0.43
C LEU A 182 11.17 0.21 -0.55
N VAL A 183 11.42 -1.09 -0.45
CA VAL A 183 10.40 -2.12 -0.45
C VAL A 183 10.41 -2.85 0.89
N VAL A 184 9.25 -2.90 1.54
CA VAL A 184 9.12 -3.45 2.90
C VAL A 184 8.12 -4.60 2.92
N SER A 185 8.48 -5.71 3.55
CA SER A 185 7.54 -6.81 3.85
C SER A 185 7.57 -7.18 5.33
N GLY A 186 6.52 -7.91 5.76
CA GLY A 186 6.40 -8.45 7.10
C GLY A 186 7.05 -9.82 7.28
N GLY A 187 7.54 -10.46 6.20
CA GLY A 187 8.09 -11.81 6.24
C GLY A 187 7.07 -12.86 6.67
N HIS A 188 5.78 -12.60 6.49
CA HIS A 188 4.69 -13.47 6.94
C HIS A 188 4.05 -14.28 5.80
N SER A 189 4.34 -13.92 4.55
CA SER A 189 3.74 -14.49 3.35
C SER A 189 4.74 -14.57 2.21
N ALA A 190 5.02 -15.80 1.77
CA ALA A 190 5.91 -16.04 0.63
C ALA A 190 5.44 -15.36 -0.67
N ALA A 191 4.13 -15.11 -0.82
CA ALA A 191 3.58 -14.40 -1.97
C ALA A 191 3.98 -12.92 -1.97
N PHE A 192 3.82 -12.23 -0.83
CA PHE A 192 4.23 -10.83 -0.69
C PHE A 192 5.75 -10.68 -0.71
N ASP A 193 6.49 -11.61 -0.11
CA ASP A 193 7.96 -11.60 -0.18
C ASP A 193 8.42 -11.75 -1.63
N ALA A 194 7.84 -12.66 -2.42
CA ALA A 194 8.16 -12.81 -3.85
C ALA A 194 7.91 -11.52 -4.66
N VAL A 195 6.81 -10.80 -4.41
CA VAL A 195 6.56 -9.49 -5.03
C VAL A 195 7.64 -8.50 -4.63
N CYS A 196 7.95 -8.42 -3.33
CA CYS A 196 8.95 -7.49 -2.82
C CYS A 196 10.35 -7.78 -3.37
N ASP A 197 10.73 -9.05 -3.51
CA ASP A 197 12.03 -9.46 -4.06
C ASP A 197 12.16 -9.06 -5.54
N VAL A 198 11.09 -9.23 -6.34
CA VAL A 198 11.07 -8.77 -7.73
C VAL A 198 11.15 -7.24 -7.82
N LEU A 199 10.45 -6.51 -6.94
CA LEU A 199 10.52 -5.04 -6.91
C LEU A 199 11.92 -4.56 -6.49
N GLU A 200 12.55 -5.22 -5.51
CA GLU A 200 13.95 -4.96 -5.14
C GLU A 200 14.87 -5.08 -6.36
N GLU A 201 14.83 -6.24 -7.02
CA GLU A 201 15.68 -6.55 -8.17
C GLU A 201 15.44 -5.60 -9.35
N ARG A 202 14.17 -5.45 -9.75
CA ARG A 202 13.79 -4.73 -10.97
C ARG A 202 13.87 -3.21 -10.83
N LEU A 203 13.70 -2.68 -9.64
CA LEU A 203 13.71 -1.23 -9.38
C LEU A 203 15.03 -0.74 -8.76
N GLY A 204 15.94 -1.65 -8.39
CA GLY A 204 17.14 -1.30 -7.62
C GLY A 204 16.78 -0.70 -6.25
N ALA A 205 15.72 -1.21 -5.64
CA ALA A 205 15.20 -0.70 -4.36
C ALA A 205 16.00 -1.26 -3.17
N GLU A 206 16.04 -0.50 -2.07
CA GLU A 206 16.44 -1.07 -0.77
C GLU A 206 15.34 -2.05 -0.30
N ARG A 207 15.72 -3.19 0.30
CA ARG A 207 14.81 -4.21 0.83
C ARG A 207 14.84 -4.22 2.35
N ALA A 208 13.67 -4.21 2.99
CA ALA A 208 13.57 -4.41 4.43
C ALA A 208 12.48 -5.45 4.76
N VAL A 209 12.76 -6.29 5.76
CA VAL A 209 11.79 -7.24 6.32
C VAL A 209 11.60 -6.89 7.79
N LEU A 210 10.36 -6.60 8.20
CA LEU A 210 10.01 -6.27 9.58
C LEU A 210 8.97 -7.28 10.08
N PRO A 211 9.39 -8.39 10.70
CA PRO A 211 8.48 -9.42 11.17
C PRO A 211 7.66 -8.97 12.38
N GLY A 212 6.50 -9.61 12.57
CA GLY A 212 5.67 -9.46 13.77
C GLY A 212 4.33 -8.76 13.58
N ALA A 213 4.15 -7.95 12.53
CA ALA A 213 2.86 -7.30 12.25
C ALA A 213 2.07 -7.93 11.09
N GLY A 214 2.57 -8.99 10.49
CA GLY A 214 1.94 -9.59 9.31
C GLY A 214 1.86 -8.58 8.17
N HIS A 215 0.72 -8.56 7.45
CA HIS A 215 0.49 -7.65 6.32
C HIS A 215 0.52 -6.16 6.68
N ALA A 216 0.18 -5.79 7.90
CA ALA A 216 0.11 -4.39 8.32
C ALA A 216 1.39 -3.91 9.01
N VAL A 217 2.54 -4.00 8.31
CA VAL A 217 3.90 -3.74 8.85
C VAL A 217 4.02 -2.38 9.53
N GLN A 218 3.36 -1.35 9.01
CA GLN A 218 3.36 0.00 9.59
C GLN A 218 2.76 0.06 11.01
N ARG A 219 1.97 -0.95 11.40
CA ARG A 219 1.40 -1.04 12.76
C ARG A 219 2.40 -1.45 13.83
N LEU A 220 3.62 -1.85 13.46
CA LEU A 220 4.72 -2.05 14.41
C LEU A 220 5.09 -0.75 15.16
N GLY A 221 4.69 0.41 14.62
CA GLY A 221 4.98 1.70 15.23
C GLY A 221 6.46 2.04 15.13
N GLU A 222 7.17 2.10 16.26
CA GLU A 222 8.54 2.61 16.31
C GLU A 222 9.52 1.92 15.35
N PRO A 223 9.60 0.57 15.23
CA PRO A 223 10.51 -0.06 14.27
C PRO A 223 10.29 0.36 12.81
N PHE A 224 9.05 0.48 12.39
CA PHE A 224 8.73 0.96 11.03
C PHE A 224 8.99 2.47 10.90
N ASN A 225 8.70 3.26 11.94
CA ASN A 225 8.92 4.70 11.96
C ASN A 225 10.41 5.04 11.84
N GLU A 226 11.28 4.33 12.56
CA GLU A 226 12.73 4.50 12.46
C GLU A 226 13.28 4.15 11.09
N LEU A 227 12.83 3.02 10.52
CA LEU A 227 13.20 2.61 9.15
C LEU A 227 12.79 3.68 8.14
N LEU A 228 11.52 4.12 8.16
CA LEU A 228 10.99 5.10 7.23
C LEU A 228 11.69 6.45 7.38
N ALA A 229 11.87 6.91 8.62
CA ALA A 229 12.50 8.19 8.88
C ALA A 229 13.98 8.21 8.43
N ALA A 230 14.74 7.15 8.71
CA ALA A 230 16.12 7.04 8.25
C ALA A 230 16.21 7.00 6.71
N PHE A 231 15.27 6.33 6.04
CA PHE A 231 15.22 6.28 4.58
C PHE A 231 14.92 7.67 3.97
N VAL A 232 13.90 8.37 4.50
CA VAL A 232 13.54 9.74 4.07
C VAL A 232 14.72 10.69 4.26
N GLU A 233 15.39 10.67 5.41
CA GLU A 233 16.53 11.55 5.68
C GLU A 233 17.75 11.25 4.77
N ARG A 234 18.01 9.98 4.47
CA ARG A 234 19.04 9.63 3.48
C ARG A 234 18.68 10.11 2.08
N ALA A 235 17.40 10.08 1.72
CA ALA A 235 16.92 10.61 0.44
C ALA A 235 17.09 12.13 0.36
N GLU A 236 16.85 12.86 1.46
CA GLU A 236 17.05 14.32 1.52
C GLU A 236 18.53 14.74 1.40
N ALA A 237 19.44 13.90 1.87
CA ALA A 237 20.89 14.18 1.85
C ALA A 237 21.53 13.98 0.46
N ARG A 238 20.80 13.40 -0.51
CA ARG A 238 21.26 13.21 -1.91
C ARG A 238 20.95 14.44 -2.76
#